data_71deffdd475a5f4db5f3599a5daa97f2
#
_entry.id   71deffdd475a5f4db5f3599a5daa97f2
#
_cell.length_a   1.000
_cell.length_b   1.000
_cell.length_c   1.000
_cell.angle_alpha   90.00
_cell.angle_beta   90.00
_cell.angle_gamma   90.00
#
_symmetry.space_group_name_H-M   'P 1'
#
loop_
_entity.id
_entity.type
_entity.pdbx_description
1 polymer ?
#
loop_
_entity_poly.entity_id
_entity_poly.type
_entity_poly.pdbx_seq_one_letter_code
_entity_poly.pdbx_strand_id
1 'polypeptide(L)'
;MAYEAKKYDGLVGMEGFSDTLLKNHFTLYQGYVTNTNKAADTLAAMAKDARIGTPEYAELKRRFGWEFNGMRMHEYYFTNLKKGGSALAKESALYKKIVSDFGSYENWEKDFRAVGAMRGIGWAVLYYDILGERLFNMWINEHDAGHPAGCKPKIVMDVFEHAYMTDYGLKRAEYINAFFKNLSWEKAAEKFEKSAKAGR
;
A
#
# COMPACT_ATOMS: atom_id res chain seq x y z
N MET A 1 2.19 12.28 19.82
CA MET A 1 3.11 12.62 18.72
C MET A 1 2.31 12.60 17.42
N ALA A 2 2.37 13.66 16.60
CA ALA A 2 1.69 13.70 15.30
C ALA A 2 2.47 12.89 14.25
N TYR A 3 1.79 12.37 13.24
CA TYR A 3 2.42 11.77 12.07
C TYR A 3 2.95 12.88 11.16
N GLU A 4 4.11 12.64 10.54
CA GLU A 4 4.73 13.55 9.60
C GLU A 4 4.71 12.95 8.20
N ALA A 5 4.38 13.78 7.20
CA ALA A 5 4.39 13.36 5.81
C ALA A 5 5.82 13.10 5.34
N LYS A 6 6.06 11.93 4.78
CA LYS A 6 7.33 11.57 4.15
C LYS A 6 7.44 12.20 2.76
N LYS A 7 8.67 12.49 2.33
CA LYS A 7 8.95 13.04 1.01
C LYS A 7 9.27 11.91 0.03
N TYR A 8 8.69 11.98 -1.16
CA TYR A 8 8.86 11.01 -2.24
C TYR A 8 9.30 11.68 -3.56
N ASP A 9 9.84 12.91 -3.48
CA ASP A 9 10.28 13.69 -4.66
C ASP A 9 11.29 12.94 -5.53
N GLY A 10 12.03 12.00 -4.95
CA GLY A 10 12.94 11.12 -5.69
C GLY A 10 12.27 10.25 -6.76
N LEU A 11 10.94 10.09 -6.72
CA LEU A 11 10.18 9.37 -7.74
C LEU A 11 9.82 10.23 -8.96
N VAL A 12 9.89 11.56 -8.86
CA VAL A 12 9.58 12.49 -9.97
C VAL A 12 10.51 12.22 -11.16
N GLY A 13 9.93 12.05 -12.36
CA GLY A 13 10.65 11.61 -13.56
C GLY A 13 10.80 10.09 -13.70
N MET A 14 9.98 9.30 -12.97
CA MET A 14 9.90 7.85 -13.12
C MET A 14 9.20 7.48 -14.44
N GLU A 15 9.77 6.55 -15.20
CA GLU A 15 9.20 6.13 -16.49
C GLU A 15 7.79 5.54 -16.30
N GLY A 16 6.86 5.97 -17.16
CA GLY A 16 5.46 5.53 -17.09
C GLY A 16 4.62 6.23 -16.02
N PHE A 17 5.14 7.28 -15.37
CA PHE A 17 4.40 8.13 -14.45
C PHE A 17 4.73 9.59 -14.73
N SER A 18 3.73 10.38 -15.12
CA SER A 18 3.96 11.81 -15.30
C SER A 18 4.26 12.50 -13.97
N ASP A 19 5.05 13.57 -14.04
CA ASP A 19 5.32 14.40 -12.86
C ASP A 19 4.03 14.97 -12.26
N THR A 20 3.04 15.24 -13.10
CA THR A 20 1.73 15.74 -12.66
C THR A 20 1.00 14.68 -11.84
N LEU A 21 0.92 13.44 -12.34
CA LEU A 21 0.29 12.34 -11.61
C LEU A 21 0.97 12.12 -10.26
N LEU A 22 2.32 12.05 -10.23
CA LEU A 22 3.08 11.83 -9.01
C LEU A 22 2.88 12.97 -8.00
N LYS A 23 2.96 14.23 -8.42
CA LYS A 23 2.79 15.39 -7.53
C LYS A 23 1.37 15.47 -6.96
N ASN A 24 0.34 15.18 -7.78
CA ASN A 24 -1.04 15.07 -7.31
C ASN A 24 -1.19 13.97 -6.28
N HIS A 25 -0.59 12.81 -6.52
CA HIS A 25 -0.64 11.66 -5.62
C HIS A 25 0.08 11.94 -4.28
N PHE A 26 1.22 12.64 -4.31
CA PHE A 26 1.90 13.07 -3.08
C PHE A 26 1.06 14.06 -2.28
N THR A 27 0.37 14.99 -2.95
CA THR A 27 -0.53 15.95 -2.30
C THR A 27 -1.72 15.24 -1.64
N LEU A 28 -2.30 14.25 -2.33
CA LEU A 28 -3.37 13.42 -1.78
C LEU A 28 -2.90 12.67 -0.51
N TYR A 29 -1.73 12.05 -0.57
CA TYR A 29 -1.12 11.38 0.58
C TYR A 29 -0.92 12.34 1.77
N GLN A 30 -0.44 13.56 1.54
CA GLN A 30 -0.29 14.58 2.59
C GLN A 30 -1.64 14.92 3.24
N GLY A 31 -2.71 14.90 2.46
CA GLY A 31 -4.08 15.05 2.95
C GLY A 31 -4.46 13.96 3.96
N TYR A 32 -4.12 12.69 3.68
CA TYR A 32 -4.35 11.60 4.63
C TYR A 32 -3.55 11.74 5.92
N VAL A 33 -2.29 12.20 5.85
CA VAL A 33 -1.49 12.47 7.05
C VAL A 33 -2.13 13.56 7.91
N THR A 34 -2.54 14.66 7.29
CA THR A 34 -3.21 15.79 7.96
C THR A 34 -4.52 15.34 8.61
N ASN A 35 -5.35 14.60 7.87
CA ASN A 35 -6.65 14.14 8.36
C ASN A 35 -6.52 13.08 9.46
N THR A 36 -5.52 12.20 9.37
CA THR A 36 -5.22 11.23 10.44
C THR A 36 -4.90 11.95 11.75
N ASN A 37 -4.04 12.97 11.71
CA ASN A 37 -3.71 13.76 12.89
C ASN A 37 -4.93 14.51 13.43
N LYS A 38 -5.66 15.20 12.55
CA LYS A 38 -6.89 15.92 12.93
C LYS A 38 -7.92 15.01 13.58
N ALA A 39 -8.15 13.82 13.03
CA ALA A 39 -9.09 12.85 13.60
C ALA A 39 -8.62 12.37 14.97
N ALA A 40 -7.33 12.08 15.14
CA ALA A 40 -6.75 11.67 16.41
C ALA A 40 -6.91 12.77 17.50
N ASP A 41 -6.57 14.01 17.15
CA ASP A 41 -6.65 15.15 18.08
C ASP A 41 -8.11 15.45 18.46
N THR A 42 -9.03 15.39 17.50
CA THR A 42 -10.46 15.59 17.74
C THR A 42 -11.03 14.49 18.65
N LEU A 43 -10.68 13.22 18.40
CA LEU A 43 -11.09 12.11 19.29
C LEU A 43 -10.57 12.29 20.71
N ALA A 44 -9.32 12.76 20.87
CA ALA A 44 -8.73 13.04 22.18
C ALA A 44 -9.45 14.20 22.89
N ALA A 45 -9.82 15.26 22.17
CA ALA A 45 -10.61 16.37 22.71
C ALA A 45 -12.02 15.91 23.13
N MET A 46 -12.71 15.14 22.27
CA MET A 46 -14.04 14.61 22.60
C MET A 46 -14.01 13.71 23.84
N ALA A 47 -12.91 12.95 24.05
CA ALA A 47 -12.74 12.13 25.25
C ALA A 47 -12.64 13.00 26.53
N LYS A 48 -11.90 14.13 26.48
CA LYS A 48 -11.81 15.08 27.59
C LYS A 48 -13.14 15.76 27.92
N ASP A 49 -13.94 16.01 26.88
CA ASP A 49 -15.24 16.68 26.97
C ASP A 49 -16.39 15.70 27.31
N ALA A 50 -16.08 14.48 27.78
CA ALA A 50 -17.04 13.42 28.12
C ALA A 50 -17.99 13.05 26.96
N ARG A 51 -17.53 13.18 25.70
CA ARG A 51 -18.32 12.89 24.49
C ARG A 51 -18.06 11.49 23.92
N ILE A 52 -17.39 10.62 24.65
CA ILE A 52 -17.22 9.20 24.28
C ILE A 52 -18.62 8.55 24.22
N GLY A 53 -18.87 7.80 23.15
CA GLY A 53 -20.14 7.10 22.93
C GLY A 53 -21.20 7.92 22.20
N THR A 54 -20.94 9.18 21.88
CA THR A 54 -21.86 9.95 21.01
C THR A 54 -21.80 9.47 19.55
N PRO A 55 -22.85 9.67 18.75
CA PRO A 55 -22.85 9.31 17.32
C PRO A 55 -21.67 9.94 16.56
N GLU A 56 -21.34 11.19 16.84
CA GLU A 56 -20.22 11.91 16.22
C GLU A 56 -18.88 11.27 16.57
N TYR A 57 -18.71 10.87 17.83
CA TYR A 57 -17.51 10.14 18.25
C TYR A 57 -17.39 8.80 17.53
N ALA A 58 -18.48 8.04 17.44
CA ALA A 58 -18.51 6.74 16.78
C ALA A 58 -18.15 6.86 15.29
N GLU A 59 -18.73 7.83 14.57
CA GLU A 59 -18.44 8.08 13.16
C GLU A 59 -16.98 8.53 12.94
N LEU A 60 -16.48 9.43 13.78
CA LEU A 60 -15.08 9.87 13.68
C LEU A 60 -14.11 8.74 14.01
N LYS A 61 -14.48 7.85 14.94
CA LYS A 61 -13.69 6.66 15.28
C LYS A 61 -13.58 5.69 14.11
N ARG A 62 -14.70 5.48 13.38
CA ARG A 62 -14.72 4.70 12.14
C ARG A 62 -13.85 5.37 11.07
N ARG A 63 -14.01 6.67 10.86
CA ARG A 63 -13.27 7.47 9.86
C ARG A 63 -11.77 7.48 10.14
N PHE A 64 -11.34 7.45 11.41
CA PHE A 64 -9.93 7.40 11.76
C PHE A 64 -9.21 6.20 11.10
N GLY A 65 -9.83 5.02 11.11
CA GLY A 65 -9.26 3.82 10.47
C GLY A 65 -9.06 4.01 8.96
N TRP A 66 -10.01 4.64 8.30
CA TRP A 66 -9.95 4.93 6.86
C TRP A 66 -8.82 5.93 6.53
N GLU A 67 -8.70 7.05 7.27
CA GLU A 67 -7.63 8.03 7.07
C GLU A 67 -6.24 7.46 7.38
N PHE A 68 -6.13 6.73 8.51
CA PHE A 68 -4.87 6.08 8.91
C PHE A 68 -4.39 5.08 7.87
N ASN A 69 -5.27 4.23 7.37
CA ASN A 69 -4.90 3.26 6.35
C ASN A 69 -4.59 3.95 5.01
N GLY A 70 -5.34 5.01 4.65
CA GLY A 70 -5.00 5.84 3.49
C GLY A 70 -3.58 6.37 3.57
N MET A 71 -3.20 6.97 4.70
CA MET A 71 -1.82 7.41 4.96
C MET A 71 -0.83 6.25 4.85
N ARG A 72 -1.06 5.15 5.56
CA ARG A 72 -0.10 4.05 5.67
C ARG A 72 0.07 3.24 4.38
N MET A 73 -1.02 3.01 3.64
CA MET A 73 -0.97 2.29 2.38
C MET A 73 -0.23 3.07 1.30
N HIS A 74 -0.39 4.41 1.24
CA HIS A 74 0.41 5.26 0.37
C HIS A 74 1.91 5.21 0.72
N GLU A 75 2.27 5.19 2.00
CA GLU A 75 3.67 5.04 2.41
C GLU A 75 4.24 3.69 1.95
N TYR A 76 3.47 2.61 2.03
CA TYR A 76 3.89 1.31 1.52
C TYR A 76 4.02 1.32 -0.01
N TYR A 77 3.06 1.91 -0.71
CA TYR A 77 3.07 2.05 -2.16
C TYR A 77 4.29 2.81 -2.67
N PHE A 78 4.51 4.04 -2.21
CA PHE A 78 5.66 4.84 -2.66
C PHE A 78 7.00 4.20 -2.30
N THR A 79 7.12 3.54 -1.16
CA THR A 79 8.35 2.82 -0.79
C THR A 79 8.58 1.53 -1.58
N ASN A 80 7.58 1.03 -2.29
CA ASN A 80 7.76 -0.07 -3.23
C ASN A 80 8.25 0.38 -4.62
N LEU A 81 8.30 1.69 -4.87
CA LEU A 81 8.68 2.24 -6.17
C LEU A 81 10.12 2.77 -6.15
N LYS A 82 10.80 2.61 -7.29
CA LYS A 82 12.14 3.12 -7.58
C LYS A 82 12.24 3.35 -9.08
N LYS A 83 12.85 4.45 -9.52
CA LYS A 83 13.10 4.72 -10.93
C LYS A 83 13.85 3.56 -11.57
N GLY A 84 13.25 2.98 -12.63
CA GLY A 84 13.78 1.81 -13.32
C GLY A 84 13.69 0.50 -12.54
N GLY A 85 13.05 0.51 -11.37
CA GLY A 85 12.86 -0.67 -10.55
C GLY A 85 14.15 -1.31 -10.04
N SER A 86 14.06 -2.58 -9.68
CA SER A 86 15.20 -3.47 -9.43
C SER A 86 14.81 -4.91 -9.77
N ALA A 87 15.79 -5.77 -10.03
CA ALA A 87 15.52 -7.20 -10.24
C ALA A 87 15.29 -7.92 -8.91
N LEU A 88 14.39 -8.90 -8.90
CA LEU A 88 14.28 -9.84 -7.80
C LEU A 88 15.34 -10.93 -7.95
N ALA A 89 16.31 -10.95 -7.04
CA ALA A 89 17.34 -11.98 -7.05
C ALA A 89 16.73 -13.36 -6.76
N LYS A 90 17.01 -14.33 -7.63
CA LYS A 90 16.49 -15.72 -7.47
C LYS A 90 16.97 -16.39 -6.18
N GLU A 91 18.10 -15.95 -5.65
CA GLU A 91 18.68 -16.45 -4.39
C GLU A 91 18.00 -15.84 -3.15
N SER A 92 17.25 -14.74 -3.31
CA SER A 92 16.63 -14.07 -2.17
C SER A 92 15.60 -14.95 -1.47
N ALA A 93 15.46 -14.78 -0.16
CA ALA A 93 14.46 -15.48 0.62
C ALA A 93 13.03 -15.20 0.12
N LEU A 94 12.76 -13.96 -0.34
CA LEU A 94 11.46 -13.59 -0.91
C LEU A 94 11.18 -14.37 -2.19
N TYR A 95 12.13 -14.47 -3.14
CA TYR A 95 11.92 -15.22 -4.37
C TYR A 95 11.61 -16.69 -4.06
N LYS A 96 12.43 -17.34 -3.22
CA LYS A 96 12.23 -18.73 -2.82
C LYS A 96 10.86 -18.95 -2.17
N LYS A 97 10.42 -17.99 -1.35
CA LYS A 97 9.10 -18.05 -0.70
C LYS A 97 7.97 -17.88 -1.71
N ILE A 98 8.09 -16.95 -2.67
CA ILE A 98 7.13 -16.79 -3.76
C ILE A 98 6.99 -18.11 -4.55
N VAL A 99 8.10 -18.71 -4.95
CA VAL A 99 8.08 -19.99 -5.68
C VAL A 99 7.44 -21.11 -4.84
N SER A 100 7.77 -21.17 -3.56
CA SER A 100 7.19 -22.16 -2.64
C SER A 100 5.67 -22.04 -2.51
N ASP A 101 5.15 -20.79 -2.40
CA ASP A 101 3.74 -20.57 -2.07
C ASP A 101 2.84 -20.51 -3.31
N PHE A 102 3.38 -20.09 -4.47
CA PHE A 102 2.63 -19.93 -5.72
C PHE A 102 3.01 -20.93 -6.82
N GLY A 103 3.99 -21.80 -6.56
CA GLY A 103 4.53 -22.77 -7.52
C GLY A 103 5.58 -22.18 -8.48
N SER A 104 5.45 -20.89 -8.86
CA SER A 104 6.46 -20.14 -9.62
C SER A 104 6.31 -18.64 -9.43
N TYR A 105 7.34 -17.88 -9.83
CA TYR A 105 7.26 -16.42 -9.87
C TYR A 105 6.18 -15.94 -10.86
N GLU A 106 6.09 -16.57 -12.01
CA GLU A 106 5.14 -16.23 -13.07
C GLU A 106 3.70 -16.43 -12.62
N ASN A 107 3.42 -17.49 -11.86
CA ASN A 107 2.10 -17.73 -11.26
C ASN A 107 1.74 -16.64 -10.26
N TRP A 108 2.69 -16.27 -9.39
CA TRP A 108 2.50 -15.17 -8.45
C TRP A 108 2.22 -13.85 -9.19
N GLU A 109 3.03 -13.52 -10.19
CA GLU A 109 2.87 -12.27 -10.95
C GLU A 109 1.51 -12.23 -11.67
N LYS A 110 1.12 -13.34 -12.30
CA LYS A 110 -0.18 -13.46 -12.96
C LYS A 110 -1.34 -13.23 -11.97
N ASP A 111 -1.27 -13.84 -10.79
CA ASP A 111 -2.27 -13.68 -9.76
C ASP A 111 -2.30 -12.24 -9.19
N PHE A 112 -1.13 -11.65 -8.89
CA PHE A 112 -1.06 -10.26 -8.40
C PHE A 112 -1.60 -9.27 -9.43
N ARG A 113 -1.29 -9.45 -10.71
CA ARG A 113 -1.84 -8.64 -11.81
C ARG A 113 -3.35 -8.80 -11.94
N ALA A 114 -3.86 -10.00 -11.79
CA ALA A 114 -5.29 -10.27 -11.82
C ALA A 114 -6.01 -9.58 -10.66
N VAL A 115 -5.45 -9.61 -9.45
CA VAL A 115 -5.96 -8.85 -8.31
C VAL A 115 -5.96 -7.35 -8.61
N GLY A 116 -4.88 -6.80 -9.16
CA GLY A 116 -4.80 -5.38 -9.53
C GLY A 116 -5.78 -4.95 -10.64
N ALA A 117 -6.17 -5.88 -11.50
CA ALA A 117 -7.10 -5.64 -12.59
C ALA A 117 -8.59 -5.78 -12.18
N MET A 118 -8.89 -6.21 -10.96
CA MET A 118 -10.26 -6.33 -10.45
C MET A 118 -10.99 -4.99 -10.51
N ARG A 119 -12.29 -5.04 -10.80
CA ARG A 119 -13.12 -3.82 -10.83
C ARG A 119 -13.35 -3.31 -9.41
N GLY A 120 -13.18 -2.01 -9.23
CA GLY A 120 -13.32 -1.34 -7.93
C GLY A 120 -12.14 -0.41 -7.65
N ILE A 121 -12.16 0.20 -6.47
CA ILE A 121 -11.12 1.05 -5.93
C ILE A 121 -10.50 0.38 -4.69
N GLY A 122 -9.21 0.56 -4.49
CA GLY A 122 -8.52 -0.05 -3.36
C GLY A 122 -7.06 -0.37 -3.67
N TRP A 123 -6.60 -1.52 -3.19
CA TRP A 123 -5.19 -1.92 -3.26
C TRP A 123 -5.05 -3.40 -3.62
N ALA A 124 -4.09 -3.70 -4.47
CA ALA A 124 -3.58 -5.07 -4.61
C ALA A 124 -2.35 -5.23 -3.73
N VAL A 125 -2.34 -6.22 -2.86
CA VAL A 125 -1.30 -6.36 -1.83
C VAL A 125 -0.79 -7.79 -1.75
N LEU A 126 0.54 -7.95 -1.81
CA LEU A 126 1.21 -9.17 -1.39
C LEU A 126 1.41 -9.10 0.12
N TYR A 127 0.72 -9.95 0.86
CA TYR A 127 0.88 -10.10 2.31
C TYR A 127 1.74 -11.29 2.69
N TYR A 128 2.40 -11.16 3.81
CA TYR A 128 3.04 -12.25 4.52
C TYR A 128 2.34 -12.48 5.86
N ASP A 129 1.74 -13.65 6.02
CA ASP A 129 1.25 -14.14 7.30
C ASP A 129 2.45 -14.61 8.14
N ILE A 130 2.70 -13.93 9.26
CA ILE A 130 3.84 -14.23 10.12
C ILE A 130 3.65 -15.55 10.85
N LEU A 131 2.42 -15.88 11.24
CA LEU A 131 2.12 -17.09 12.03
C LEU A 131 2.06 -18.34 11.14
N GLY A 132 1.42 -18.24 9.98
CA GLY A 132 1.32 -19.32 9.01
C GLY A 132 2.53 -19.41 8.07
N GLU A 133 3.45 -18.47 8.17
CA GLU A 133 4.64 -18.37 7.30
C GLU A 133 4.30 -18.45 5.80
N ARG A 134 3.21 -17.79 5.35
CA ARG A 134 2.72 -17.86 3.97
C ARG A 134 2.59 -16.49 3.32
N LEU A 135 2.87 -16.46 2.02
CA LEU A 135 2.57 -15.33 1.14
C LEU A 135 1.24 -15.57 0.41
N PHE A 136 0.45 -14.52 0.25
CA PHE A 136 -0.75 -14.53 -0.60
C PHE A 136 -1.06 -13.12 -1.10
N ASN A 137 -1.66 -13.04 -2.29
CA ASN A 137 -2.15 -11.78 -2.84
C ASN A 137 -3.57 -11.52 -2.34
N MET A 138 -3.88 -10.26 -2.05
CA MET A 138 -5.20 -9.84 -1.58
C MET A 138 -5.64 -8.54 -2.20
N TRP A 139 -6.95 -8.42 -2.43
CA TRP A 139 -7.62 -7.15 -2.65
C TRP A 139 -8.01 -6.52 -1.32
N ILE A 140 -7.66 -5.25 -1.15
CA ILE A 140 -8.15 -4.42 -0.04
C ILE A 140 -9.14 -3.43 -0.63
N ASN A 141 -10.37 -3.46 -0.16
CA ASN A 141 -11.40 -2.56 -0.63
C ASN A 141 -11.26 -1.20 0.06
N GLU A 142 -11.27 -0.13 -0.74
CA GLU A 142 -10.98 1.21 -0.26
C GLU A 142 -9.67 1.24 0.57
N HIS A 143 -9.67 1.87 1.77
CA HIS A 143 -8.48 1.93 2.61
C HIS A 143 -8.54 1.00 3.83
N ASP A 144 -9.71 0.57 4.25
CA ASP A 144 -9.92 -0.04 5.57
C ASP A 144 -10.60 -1.42 5.57
N ALA A 145 -11.13 -1.88 4.43
CA ALA A 145 -11.85 -3.15 4.41
C ALA A 145 -11.02 -4.29 3.79
N GLY A 146 -10.87 -5.38 4.55
CA GLY A 146 -10.24 -6.61 4.09
C GLY A 146 -8.78 -6.81 4.49
N HIS A 147 -8.20 -5.95 5.33
CA HIS A 147 -6.84 -6.17 5.85
C HIS A 147 -6.78 -7.47 6.66
N PRO A 148 -5.88 -8.43 6.29
CA PRO A 148 -5.76 -9.67 7.02
C PRO A 148 -5.08 -9.45 8.37
N ALA A 149 -5.71 -9.92 9.44
CA ALA A 149 -5.20 -9.77 10.81
C ALA A 149 -3.81 -10.43 10.95
N GLY A 150 -2.88 -9.71 11.58
CA GLY A 150 -1.53 -10.23 11.85
C GLY A 150 -0.57 -10.27 10.66
N CYS A 151 -1.06 -10.07 9.44
CA CYS A 151 -0.23 -10.10 8.24
C CYS A 151 0.51 -8.79 7.99
N LYS A 152 1.63 -8.87 7.28
CA LYS A 152 2.46 -7.71 6.93
C LYS A 152 2.54 -7.52 5.41
N PRO A 153 2.21 -6.32 4.88
CA PRO A 153 2.32 -6.04 3.45
C PRO A 153 3.79 -6.03 3.00
N LYS A 154 4.05 -6.64 1.84
CA LYS A 154 5.36 -6.70 1.20
C LYS A 154 5.41 -5.87 -0.06
N ILE A 155 4.41 -6.04 -0.93
CA ILE A 155 4.20 -5.25 -2.14
C ILE A 155 2.79 -4.70 -2.06
N VAL A 156 2.66 -3.40 -2.32
CA VAL A 156 1.38 -2.68 -2.30
C VAL A 156 1.27 -1.92 -3.61
N MET A 157 0.21 -2.15 -4.36
CA MET A 157 -0.12 -1.43 -5.58
C MET A 157 -1.44 -0.68 -5.37
N ASP A 158 -1.40 0.62 -5.56
CA ASP A 158 -2.59 1.47 -5.56
C ASP A 158 -3.41 1.23 -6.83
N VAL A 159 -4.68 0.96 -6.70
CA VAL A 159 -5.61 0.78 -7.83
C VAL A 159 -6.85 1.68 -7.72
N PHE A 160 -6.76 2.72 -6.90
CA PHE A 160 -7.65 3.87 -7.01
C PHE A 160 -7.41 4.61 -8.32
N GLU A 161 -8.41 5.29 -8.81
CA GLU A 161 -8.34 6.04 -10.07
C GLU A 161 -7.29 7.16 -10.04
N HIS A 162 -7.09 7.81 -8.89
CA HIS A 162 -6.05 8.83 -8.72
C HIS A 162 -4.62 8.31 -8.97
N ALA A 163 -4.38 7.01 -8.85
CA ALA A 163 -3.08 6.41 -9.09
C ALA A 163 -2.72 6.26 -10.58
N TYR A 164 -3.72 6.35 -11.50
CA TYR A 164 -3.47 6.08 -12.91
C TYR A 164 -4.30 6.89 -13.91
N MET A 165 -5.48 7.43 -13.55
CA MET A 165 -6.40 8.06 -14.51
C MET A 165 -5.78 9.25 -15.25
N THR A 166 -4.93 10.03 -14.60
CA THR A 166 -4.26 11.19 -15.21
C THR A 166 -3.45 10.81 -16.45
N ASP A 167 -2.75 9.66 -16.41
CA ASP A 167 -1.83 9.24 -17.47
C ASP A 167 -2.43 8.16 -18.37
N TYR A 168 -3.26 7.30 -17.82
CA TYR A 168 -3.72 6.07 -18.49
C TYR A 168 -5.21 6.05 -18.79
N GLY A 169 -6.00 7.01 -18.27
CA GLY A 169 -7.45 6.96 -18.40
C GLY A 169 -8.00 5.61 -17.94
N LEU A 170 -8.75 4.91 -18.78
CA LEU A 170 -9.35 3.60 -18.46
C LEU A 170 -8.39 2.42 -18.64
N LYS A 171 -7.15 2.65 -19.07
CA LYS A 171 -6.17 1.60 -19.39
C LYS A 171 -5.37 1.14 -18.16
N ARG A 172 -6.07 0.67 -17.12
CA ARG A 172 -5.44 0.20 -15.86
C ARG A 172 -4.36 -0.86 -16.11
N ALA A 173 -4.49 -1.71 -17.12
CA ALA A 173 -3.48 -2.72 -17.43
C ALA A 173 -2.12 -2.10 -17.84
N GLU A 174 -2.12 -0.95 -18.53
CA GLU A 174 -0.89 -0.23 -18.88
C GLU A 174 -0.22 0.36 -17.63
N TYR A 175 -1.02 0.92 -16.71
CA TYR A 175 -0.53 1.36 -15.39
C TYR A 175 0.10 0.20 -14.59
N ILE A 176 -0.55 -0.97 -14.55
CA ILE A 176 0.01 -2.15 -13.87
C ILE A 176 1.38 -2.51 -14.47
N ASN A 177 1.54 -2.42 -15.78
CA ASN A 177 2.84 -2.63 -16.43
C ASN A 177 3.88 -1.60 -15.97
N ALA A 178 3.51 -0.31 -15.91
CA ALA A 178 4.39 0.74 -15.42
C ALA A 178 4.78 0.54 -13.95
N PHE A 179 3.84 0.10 -13.11
CA PHE A 179 4.13 -0.26 -11.70
C PHE A 179 5.20 -1.34 -11.61
N PHE A 180 5.05 -2.44 -12.35
CA PHE A 180 6.03 -3.54 -12.34
C PHE A 180 7.41 -3.13 -12.86
N LYS A 181 7.50 -2.24 -13.86
CA LYS A 181 8.77 -1.69 -14.35
C LYS A 181 9.54 -0.90 -13.28
N ASN A 182 8.83 -0.30 -12.34
CA ASN A 182 9.39 0.55 -11.30
C ASN A 182 9.35 -0.09 -9.90
N LEU A 183 9.00 -1.38 -9.80
CA LEU A 183 8.94 -2.07 -8.53
C LEU A 183 10.33 -2.27 -7.95
N SER A 184 10.54 -1.79 -6.72
CA SER A 184 11.76 -2.00 -5.95
C SER A 184 11.74 -3.34 -5.23
N TRP A 185 12.22 -4.37 -5.89
CA TRP A 185 12.32 -5.71 -5.32
C TRP A 185 13.29 -5.77 -4.12
N GLU A 186 14.32 -4.93 -4.10
CA GLU A 186 15.21 -4.77 -2.95
C GLU A 186 14.41 -4.42 -1.68
N LYS A 187 13.50 -3.44 -1.79
CA LYS A 187 12.66 -3.01 -0.66
C LYS A 187 11.62 -4.07 -0.27
N ALA A 188 11.07 -4.77 -1.22
CA ALA A 188 10.15 -5.88 -0.95
C ALA A 188 10.87 -7.03 -0.21
N ALA A 189 12.07 -7.40 -0.65
CA ALA A 189 12.89 -8.43 -0.02
C ALA A 189 13.32 -8.02 1.40
N GLU A 190 13.78 -6.78 1.59
CA GLU A 190 14.12 -6.23 2.91
C GLU A 190 12.95 -6.30 3.90
N LYS A 191 11.75 -5.88 3.45
CA LYS A 191 10.53 -5.94 4.26
C LYS A 191 10.16 -7.39 4.61
N PHE A 192 10.35 -8.33 3.68
CA PHE A 192 10.08 -9.74 3.91
C PHE A 192 11.02 -10.31 4.97
N GLU A 193 12.34 -10.13 4.81
CA GLU A 193 13.35 -10.65 5.74
C GLU A 193 13.15 -10.12 7.17
N LYS A 194 12.86 -8.82 7.32
CA LYS A 194 12.55 -8.23 8.63
C LYS A 194 11.35 -8.90 9.30
N SER A 195 10.32 -9.24 8.52
CA SER A 195 9.12 -9.87 9.08
C SER A 195 9.34 -11.36 9.38
N ALA A 196 10.07 -12.08 8.54
CA ALA A 196 10.40 -13.48 8.76
C ALA A 196 11.30 -13.70 10.00
N LYS A 197 12.15 -12.69 10.33
CA LYS A 197 12.95 -12.71 11.58
C LYS A 197 12.12 -12.39 12.82
N ALA A 198 11.10 -11.56 12.71
CA ALA A 198 10.25 -11.15 13.84
C ALA A 198 9.24 -12.24 14.27
N GLY A 199 9.00 -13.25 13.45
CA GLY A 199 8.13 -14.40 13.75
C GLY A 199 8.86 -15.58 14.39
N ARG A 200 10.16 -15.48 14.58
CA ARG A 200 10.99 -16.46 15.25
C ARG A 200 11.38 -15.96 16.63
#